data_dddfe8ba770df7e0c49f5b684a7f79d6
#
_entry.id   dddfe8ba770df7e0c49f5b684a7f79d6
#
_cell.length_a   1.000
_cell.length_b   1.000
_cell.length_c   1.000
_cell.angle_alpha   90.00
_cell.angle_beta   90.00
_cell.angle_gamma   90.00
#
_symmetry.space_group_name_H-M   'P 1'
#
loop_
_entity.id
_entity.type
_entity.pdbx_description
1 polymer ?
#
loop_
_entity_poly.entity_id
_entity_poly.type
_entity_poly.pdbx_seq_one_letter_code
_entity_poly.pdbx_strand_id
1 'polypeptide(L)'
;NHEVNLTDEEAAAEVARVARTYPVVRLLSADQIKSEPNCLLAGDRCPCLRQSSLEALAGSDDVSEQLLNDGTEYRARLRPLKVEGEPHVLLMVRPIDEQEAAEEDLVYTDVLTSVRNRRYYEEKLRSARMNAGVAVIDLDDFRVFNDTCGRHAGDLALGAVATAIRSGI
;
A
#
# COMPACT_ATOMS: atom_id res chain seq x y z
N ASN A 1 -24.35 -3.55 -2.21
CA ASN A 1 -23.21 -3.90 -3.04
C ASN A 1 -23.69 -4.88 -4.11
N HIS A 2 -23.74 -4.44 -5.37
CA HIS A 2 -24.03 -5.35 -6.48
C HIS A 2 -22.76 -6.11 -6.82
N GLU A 3 -22.78 -7.40 -6.55
CA GLU A 3 -21.74 -8.30 -7.01
C GLU A 3 -21.74 -8.30 -8.53
N VAL A 4 -20.62 -7.89 -9.14
CA VAL A 4 -20.50 -7.78 -10.60
C VAL A 4 -20.28 -9.18 -11.17
N ASN A 5 -21.23 -9.66 -11.98
CA ASN A 5 -21.12 -10.90 -12.70
C ASN A 5 -21.11 -10.62 -14.21
N LEU A 6 -20.03 -11.01 -14.87
CA LEU A 6 -19.76 -10.76 -16.29
C LEU A 6 -19.80 -12.07 -17.06
N THR A 7 -20.13 -11.99 -18.34
CA THR A 7 -19.85 -13.09 -19.28
C THR A 7 -18.37 -13.08 -19.65
N ASP A 8 -17.86 -14.14 -20.26
CA ASP A 8 -16.48 -14.21 -20.75
C ASP A 8 -16.15 -13.06 -21.71
N GLU A 9 -17.09 -12.70 -22.60
CA GLU A 9 -16.93 -11.61 -23.54
C GLU A 9 -16.90 -10.23 -22.84
N GLU A 10 -17.76 -10.01 -21.86
CA GLU A 10 -17.79 -8.79 -21.04
C GLU A 10 -16.53 -8.67 -20.20
N ALA A 11 -16.02 -9.77 -19.65
CA ALA A 11 -14.79 -9.80 -18.90
C ALA A 11 -13.57 -9.44 -19.77
N ALA A 12 -13.49 -10.00 -20.99
CA ALA A 12 -12.46 -9.65 -21.95
C ALA A 12 -12.52 -8.18 -22.36
N ALA A 13 -13.73 -7.64 -22.57
CA ALA A 13 -13.93 -6.23 -22.87
C ALA A 13 -13.51 -5.31 -21.71
N GLU A 14 -13.80 -5.71 -20.47
CA GLU A 14 -13.40 -4.96 -19.27
C GLU A 14 -11.86 -4.96 -19.10
N VAL A 15 -11.19 -6.09 -19.29
CA VAL A 15 -9.72 -6.17 -19.31
C VAL A 15 -9.15 -5.22 -20.38
N ALA A 16 -9.66 -5.25 -21.60
CA ALA A 16 -9.21 -4.38 -22.68
C ALA A 16 -9.45 -2.90 -22.37
N ARG A 17 -10.57 -2.55 -21.74
CA ARG A 17 -10.89 -1.19 -21.32
C ARG A 17 -9.90 -0.68 -20.29
N VAL A 18 -9.62 -1.47 -19.26
CA VAL A 18 -8.73 -1.11 -18.15
C VAL A 18 -7.27 -1.06 -18.62
N ALA A 19 -6.86 -1.91 -19.55
CA ALA A 19 -5.51 -1.93 -20.11
C ALA A 19 -5.10 -0.64 -20.85
N ARG A 20 -6.06 0.24 -21.14
CA ARG A 20 -5.75 1.58 -21.68
C ARG A 20 -5.11 2.52 -20.65
N THR A 21 -5.38 2.28 -19.36
CA THR A 21 -4.91 3.12 -18.24
C THR A 21 -3.85 2.44 -17.40
N TYR A 22 -3.93 1.11 -17.29
CA TYR A 22 -3.02 0.32 -16.46
C TYR A 22 -2.07 -0.49 -17.35
N PRO A 23 -0.73 -0.31 -17.21
CA PRO A 23 0.27 -1.06 -17.98
C PRO A 23 0.22 -2.58 -17.72
N VAL A 24 -0.22 -2.97 -16.53
CA VAL A 24 -0.37 -4.40 -16.18
C VAL A 24 -1.81 -4.64 -15.72
N VAL A 25 -2.50 -5.52 -16.45
CA VAL A 25 -3.86 -5.97 -16.12
C VAL A 25 -3.91 -7.49 -16.25
N ARG A 26 -4.45 -8.16 -15.24
CA ARG A 26 -4.70 -9.59 -15.26
C ARG A 26 -6.06 -9.92 -14.66
N LEU A 27 -6.74 -10.84 -15.28
CA LEU A 27 -7.94 -11.47 -14.74
C LEU A 27 -7.54 -12.85 -14.20
N LEU A 28 -7.70 -13.06 -12.90
CA LEU A 28 -7.23 -14.23 -12.18
C LEU A 28 -8.43 -15.01 -11.65
N SER A 29 -8.53 -16.29 -11.96
CA SER A 29 -9.50 -17.18 -11.33
C SER A 29 -9.09 -17.52 -9.90
N ALA A 30 -10.06 -17.96 -9.09
CA ALA A 30 -9.79 -18.41 -7.73
C ALA A 30 -8.76 -19.54 -7.67
N ASP A 31 -8.77 -20.45 -8.64
CA ASP A 31 -7.81 -21.56 -8.71
C ASP A 31 -6.39 -21.09 -9.05
N GLN A 32 -6.25 -20.13 -9.96
CA GLN A 32 -4.97 -19.51 -10.27
C GLN A 32 -4.37 -18.81 -9.03
N ILE A 33 -5.18 -18.04 -8.29
CA ILE A 33 -4.72 -17.33 -7.08
C ILE A 33 -4.27 -18.32 -6.00
N LYS A 34 -4.95 -19.46 -5.86
CA LYS A 34 -4.62 -20.47 -4.86
C LYS A 34 -3.40 -21.31 -5.24
N SER A 35 -3.23 -21.63 -6.52
CA SER A 35 -2.21 -22.54 -7.04
C SER A 35 -0.89 -21.86 -7.40
N GLU A 36 -0.90 -20.59 -7.79
CA GLU A 36 0.32 -19.88 -8.14
C GLU A 36 1.05 -19.40 -6.87
N PRO A 37 2.26 -19.92 -6.58
CA PRO A 37 3.01 -19.53 -5.37
C PRO A 37 3.62 -18.14 -5.45
N ASN A 38 3.63 -17.50 -6.63
CA ASN A 38 4.49 -16.35 -6.93
C ASN A 38 3.73 -15.06 -7.15
N CYS A 39 4.41 -13.95 -6.88
CA CYS A 39 3.95 -12.61 -7.23
C CYS A 39 3.83 -12.48 -8.75
N LEU A 40 2.65 -12.15 -9.21
CA LEU A 40 2.31 -11.99 -10.63
C LEU A 40 3.05 -10.85 -11.34
N LEU A 41 3.76 -9.99 -10.59
CA LEU A 41 4.53 -8.86 -11.12
C LEU A 41 6.03 -9.06 -11.08
N ALA A 42 6.55 -9.64 -10.01
CA ALA A 42 7.98 -9.68 -9.69
C ALA A 42 8.53 -11.11 -9.56
N GLY A 43 7.78 -12.14 -9.97
CA GLY A 43 8.19 -13.54 -9.77
C GLY A 43 8.24 -13.90 -8.28
N ASP A 44 9.22 -14.69 -7.87
CA ASP A 44 9.30 -15.35 -6.56
C ASP A 44 9.45 -14.43 -5.33
N ARG A 45 9.50 -13.12 -5.48
CA ARG A 45 9.98 -12.21 -4.44
C ARG A 45 8.92 -11.44 -3.67
N CYS A 46 7.65 -11.46 -4.07
CA CYS A 46 6.61 -10.69 -3.39
C CYS A 46 5.39 -11.53 -2.99
N PRO A 47 5.28 -11.97 -1.73
CA PRO A 47 4.11 -12.67 -1.23
C PRO A 47 2.86 -11.77 -1.05
N CYS A 48 3.02 -10.45 -1.12
CA CYS A 48 1.98 -9.47 -0.79
C CYS A 48 0.77 -9.52 -1.73
N LEU A 49 0.96 -9.60 -3.03
CA LEU A 49 -0.16 -9.62 -3.99
C LEU A 49 -1.01 -10.88 -3.92
N ARG A 50 -0.42 -12.01 -3.56
CA ARG A 50 -1.19 -13.24 -3.34
C ARG A 50 -2.14 -13.06 -2.16
N GLN A 51 -1.65 -12.53 -1.06
CA GLN A 51 -2.47 -12.29 0.13
C GLN A 51 -3.60 -11.30 -0.17
N SER A 52 -3.30 -10.19 -0.84
CA SER A 52 -4.29 -9.19 -1.25
C SER A 52 -5.30 -9.76 -2.25
N SER A 53 -4.88 -10.66 -3.15
CA SER A 53 -5.78 -11.38 -4.06
C SER A 53 -6.73 -12.32 -3.33
N LEU A 54 -6.24 -13.03 -2.31
CA LEU A 54 -7.08 -13.89 -1.46
C LEU A 54 -8.06 -13.05 -0.63
N GLU A 55 -7.65 -11.90 -0.14
CA GLU A 55 -8.53 -10.96 0.57
C GLU A 55 -9.61 -10.40 -0.35
N ALA A 56 -9.26 -10.01 -1.58
CA ALA A 56 -10.22 -9.56 -2.57
C ALA A 56 -11.23 -10.67 -2.94
N LEU A 57 -10.77 -11.94 -3.09
CA LEU A 57 -11.66 -13.07 -3.32
C LEU A 57 -12.63 -13.34 -2.15
N ALA A 58 -12.17 -13.17 -0.93
CA ALA A 58 -12.97 -13.41 0.28
C ALA A 58 -13.94 -12.25 0.58
N GLY A 59 -13.63 -11.06 0.05
CA GLY A 59 -14.42 -9.83 0.24
C GLY A 59 -15.27 -9.48 -0.97
N SER A 60 -16.02 -8.40 -0.85
CA SER A 60 -16.80 -7.80 -1.94
C SER A 60 -16.29 -6.43 -2.35
N ASP A 61 -15.24 -5.95 -1.71
CA ASP A 61 -14.69 -4.62 -1.92
C ASP A 61 -13.32 -4.66 -2.63
N ASP A 62 -12.99 -3.58 -3.32
CA ASP A 62 -11.68 -3.41 -3.93
C ASP A 62 -10.57 -3.37 -2.86
N VAL A 63 -9.47 -4.06 -3.11
CA VAL A 63 -8.26 -4.01 -2.29
C VAL A 63 -7.20 -3.19 -3.03
N SER A 64 -6.50 -2.32 -2.32
CA SER A 64 -5.40 -1.52 -2.86
C SER A 64 -4.11 -1.80 -2.11
N GLU A 65 -3.02 -1.98 -2.85
CA GLU A 65 -1.68 -2.21 -2.32
C GLU A 65 -0.66 -1.29 -2.97
N GLN A 66 0.33 -0.86 -2.20
CA GLN A 66 1.53 -0.20 -2.71
C GLN A 66 2.69 -1.19 -2.75
N LEU A 67 3.42 -1.20 -3.84
CA LEU A 67 4.52 -2.11 -4.10
C LEU A 67 5.76 -1.33 -4.49
N LEU A 68 6.92 -1.79 -4.02
CA LEU A 68 8.23 -1.30 -4.45
C LEU A 68 8.94 -2.38 -5.25
N ASN A 69 9.29 -2.09 -6.49
CA ASN A 69 10.07 -2.99 -7.34
C ASN A 69 11.14 -2.20 -8.09
N ASP A 70 12.40 -2.61 -7.93
CA ASP A 70 13.57 -1.97 -8.56
C ASP A 70 13.63 -0.44 -8.37
N GLY A 71 13.27 0.04 -7.17
CA GLY A 71 13.26 1.46 -6.84
C GLY A 71 12.05 2.24 -7.38
N THR A 72 11.15 1.59 -8.10
CA THR A 72 9.92 2.19 -8.60
C THR A 72 8.74 1.77 -7.74
N GLU A 73 7.96 2.75 -7.30
CA GLU A 73 6.72 2.51 -6.57
C GLU A 73 5.57 2.24 -7.54
N TYR A 74 4.78 1.22 -7.23
CA TYR A 74 3.61 0.82 -7.99
C TYR A 74 2.38 0.80 -7.09
N ARG A 75 1.23 1.11 -7.69
CA ARG A 75 -0.07 0.88 -7.06
C ARG A 75 -0.77 -0.28 -7.74
N ALA A 76 -1.10 -1.30 -6.95
CA ALA A 76 -1.95 -2.40 -7.37
C ALA A 76 -3.37 -2.17 -6.85
N ARG A 77 -4.36 -2.39 -7.71
CA ARG A 77 -5.77 -2.42 -7.35
C ARG A 77 -6.34 -3.77 -7.75
N LEU A 78 -7.00 -4.40 -6.80
CA LEU A 78 -7.58 -5.74 -6.94
C LEU A 78 -9.09 -5.62 -6.76
N ARG A 79 -9.83 -5.90 -7.83
CA ARG A 79 -11.29 -5.82 -7.83
C ARG A 79 -11.87 -7.23 -7.90
N PRO A 80 -12.65 -7.66 -6.89
CA PRO A 80 -13.38 -8.91 -6.96
C PRO A 80 -14.55 -8.78 -7.95
N LEU A 81 -14.75 -9.82 -8.75
CA LEU A 81 -15.88 -9.93 -9.67
C LEU A 81 -16.16 -11.42 -9.95
N LYS A 82 -17.27 -11.71 -10.60
CA LYS A 82 -17.58 -13.04 -11.11
C LYS A 82 -17.52 -13.04 -12.63
N VAL A 83 -17.05 -14.16 -13.20
CA VAL A 83 -17.13 -14.44 -14.64
C VAL A 83 -17.85 -15.77 -14.80
N GLU A 84 -18.96 -15.77 -15.53
CA GLU A 84 -19.85 -16.93 -15.64
C GLU A 84 -20.24 -17.54 -14.28
N GLY A 85 -20.40 -16.69 -13.25
CA GLY A 85 -20.71 -17.10 -11.90
C GLY A 85 -19.52 -17.54 -11.04
N GLU A 86 -18.34 -17.73 -11.62
CA GLU A 86 -17.13 -18.14 -10.91
C GLU A 86 -16.35 -16.93 -10.37
N PRO A 87 -15.81 -17.00 -9.14
CA PRO A 87 -15.10 -15.88 -8.53
C PRO A 87 -13.75 -15.63 -9.19
N HIS A 88 -13.51 -14.37 -9.54
CA HIS A 88 -12.28 -13.86 -10.13
C HIS A 88 -11.81 -12.58 -9.43
N VAL A 89 -10.56 -12.21 -9.66
CA VAL A 89 -10.00 -10.92 -9.27
C VAL A 89 -9.41 -10.25 -10.50
N LEU A 90 -9.83 -9.02 -10.77
CA LEU A 90 -9.20 -8.16 -11.76
C LEU A 90 -8.06 -7.40 -11.08
N LEU A 91 -6.83 -7.81 -11.39
CA LEU A 91 -5.60 -7.16 -10.92
C LEU A 91 -5.18 -6.07 -11.91
N MET A 92 -5.01 -4.87 -11.42
CA MET A 92 -4.58 -3.69 -12.17
C MET A 92 -3.38 -3.05 -11.49
N VAL A 93 -2.26 -2.87 -12.20
CA VAL A 93 -1.05 -2.29 -11.63
C VAL A 93 -0.53 -1.19 -12.52
N ARG A 94 -0.15 -0.06 -11.89
CA ARG A 94 0.52 1.05 -12.56
C ARG A 94 1.61 1.64 -11.68
N PRO A 95 2.67 2.22 -12.27
CA PRO A 95 3.61 3.01 -11.50
C PRO A 95 2.88 4.22 -10.89
N ILE A 96 3.32 4.62 -9.70
CA ILE A 96 2.91 5.88 -9.08
C ILE A 96 3.72 6.99 -9.75
N ASP A 97 3.06 8.01 -10.30
CA ASP A 97 3.76 9.14 -10.90
C ASP A 97 4.35 10.08 -9.82
N GLU A 98 5.32 10.91 -10.23
CA GLU A 98 6.01 11.82 -9.31
C GLU A 98 5.04 12.81 -8.63
N GLN A 99 3.98 13.21 -9.30
CA GLN A 99 3.00 14.15 -8.75
C GLN A 99 2.14 13.47 -7.67
N GLU A 100 1.67 12.24 -7.90
CA GLU A 100 0.95 11.46 -6.88
C GLU A 100 1.85 11.18 -5.67
N ALA A 101 3.12 10.82 -5.90
CA ALA A 101 4.09 10.60 -4.83
C ALA A 101 4.30 11.88 -4.00
N ALA A 102 4.43 13.03 -4.65
CA ALA A 102 4.57 14.32 -3.98
C ALA A 102 3.31 14.71 -3.19
N GLU A 103 2.11 14.47 -3.72
CA GLU A 103 0.85 14.70 -3.02
C GLU A 103 0.69 13.78 -1.80
N GLU A 104 1.04 12.51 -1.92
CA GLU A 104 1.06 11.57 -0.78
C GLU A 104 2.08 12.02 0.28
N ASP A 105 3.26 12.46 -0.12
CA ASP A 105 4.27 12.95 0.81
C ASP A 105 3.79 14.18 1.60
N LEU A 106 3.11 15.12 0.96
CA LEU A 106 2.53 16.29 1.64
C LEU A 106 1.50 15.88 2.70
N VAL A 107 0.67 14.87 2.40
CA VAL A 107 -0.41 14.43 3.31
C VAL A 107 0.11 13.58 4.47
N TYR A 108 1.14 12.77 4.23
CA TYR A 108 1.59 11.73 5.16
C TYR A 108 2.94 12.01 5.83
N THR A 109 3.55 13.16 5.59
CA THR A 109 4.83 13.55 6.19
C THR A 109 4.62 14.60 7.27
N ASP A 110 5.31 14.44 8.37
CA ASP A 110 5.38 15.43 9.43
C ASP A 110 6.33 16.56 9.03
N VAL A 111 5.84 17.80 9.03
CA VAL A 111 6.58 18.97 8.53
C VAL A 111 7.80 19.33 9.38
N LEU A 112 7.81 18.94 10.65
CA LEU A 112 8.92 19.26 11.56
C LEU A 112 10.06 18.25 11.41
N THR A 113 9.72 16.98 11.38
CA THR A 113 10.68 15.87 11.48
C THR A 113 10.94 15.16 10.15
N SER A 114 10.10 15.41 9.15
CA SER A 114 10.11 14.74 7.84
C SER A 114 10.01 13.22 7.92
N VAL A 115 9.48 12.67 9.00
CA VAL A 115 9.07 11.26 9.08
C VAL A 115 7.59 11.11 8.75
N ARG A 116 7.13 9.89 8.56
CA ARG A 116 5.70 9.63 8.35
C ARG A 116 4.90 10.06 9.58
N ASN A 117 3.80 10.77 9.36
CA ASN A 117 2.97 11.29 10.43
C ASN A 117 1.98 10.23 10.96
N ARG A 118 1.22 10.59 12.00
CA ARG A 118 0.21 9.74 12.62
C ARG A 118 -0.85 9.26 11.62
N ARG A 119 -1.25 10.13 10.68
CA ARG A 119 -2.25 9.79 9.67
C ARG A 119 -1.79 8.64 8.78
N TYR A 120 -0.51 8.63 8.37
CA TYR A 120 0.09 7.51 7.62
C TYR A 120 -0.01 6.20 8.40
N TYR A 121 0.30 6.23 9.71
CA TYR A 121 0.17 5.05 10.54
C TYR A 121 -1.28 4.54 10.58
N GLU A 122 -2.26 5.42 10.84
CA GLU A 122 -3.67 5.05 11.00
C GLU A 122 -4.29 4.52 9.70
N GLU A 123 -3.97 5.12 8.56
CA GLU A 123 -4.57 4.79 7.27
C GLU A 123 -3.82 3.68 6.50
N LYS A 124 -2.50 3.58 6.67
CA LYS A 124 -1.66 2.68 5.86
C LYS A 124 -1.04 1.52 6.65
N LEU A 125 -0.60 1.76 7.89
CA LEU A 125 0.17 0.76 8.64
C LEU A 125 -0.65 -0.03 9.67
N ARG A 126 -1.66 0.58 10.28
CA ARG A 126 -2.41 -0.04 11.38
C ARG A 126 -3.02 -1.40 11.03
N SER A 127 -3.48 -1.56 9.81
CA SER A 127 -4.07 -2.80 9.29
C SER A 127 -3.13 -3.58 8.37
N ALA A 128 -1.92 -3.04 8.09
CA ALA A 128 -0.96 -3.68 7.22
C ALA A 128 -0.39 -4.94 7.89
N ARG A 129 -0.30 -6.01 7.12
CA ARG A 129 0.38 -7.23 7.55
C ARG A 129 1.83 -7.15 7.10
N MET A 130 2.74 -7.03 8.05
CA MET A 130 4.16 -6.92 7.78
C MET A 130 4.92 -8.02 8.52
N ASN A 131 5.93 -8.58 7.86
CA ASN A 131 6.92 -9.42 8.51
C ASN A 131 8.10 -8.54 8.93
N ALA A 132 7.89 -7.74 9.98
CA ALA A 132 8.86 -6.77 10.47
C ALA A 132 8.78 -6.62 11.98
N GLY A 133 9.88 -6.21 12.61
CA GLY A 133 9.89 -5.78 14.00
C GLY A 133 9.30 -4.37 14.13
N VAL A 134 8.67 -4.11 15.27
CA VAL A 134 8.15 -2.78 15.62
C VAL A 134 8.84 -2.30 16.87
N ALA A 135 9.37 -1.08 16.85
CA ALA A 135 9.90 -0.38 18.00
C ALA A 135 9.05 0.86 18.28
N VAL A 136 8.75 1.10 19.55
CA VAL A 136 8.12 2.33 20.02
C VAL A 136 9.15 3.13 20.80
N ILE A 137 9.35 4.37 20.43
CA ILE A 137 10.34 5.27 21.02
C ILE A 137 9.61 6.48 21.59
N ASP A 138 9.93 6.84 22.82
CA ASP A 138 9.42 8.02 23.50
C ASP A 138 10.57 8.83 24.09
N LEU A 139 10.37 10.13 24.29
CA LEU A 139 11.35 11.02 24.91
C LEU A 139 10.95 11.30 26.34
N ASP A 140 11.76 10.83 27.28
CA ASP A 140 11.53 11.06 28.70
C ASP A 140 11.56 12.56 29.02
N ASP A 141 10.61 12.98 29.85
CA ASP A 141 10.49 14.36 30.36
C ASP A 141 10.48 15.47 29.28
N PHE A 142 10.06 15.13 28.04
CA PHE A 142 10.07 16.09 26.91
C PHE A 142 9.27 17.37 27.21
N ARG A 143 8.18 17.25 27.97
CA ARG A 143 7.41 18.42 28.41
C ARG A 143 8.25 19.33 29.32
N VAL A 144 8.97 18.76 30.30
CA VAL A 144 9.84 19.51 31.20
C VAL A 144 10.97 20.20 30.42
N PHE A 145 11.53 19.49 29.44
CA PHE A 145 12.53 20.07 28.53
C PHE A 145 11.99 21.28 27.78
N ASN A 146 10.78 21.20 27.21
CA ASN A 146 10.13 22.33 26.54
C ASN A 146 9.85 23.52 27.49
N ASP A 147 9.40 23.23 28.71
CA ASP A 147 9.09 24.25 29.69
C ASP A 147 10.37 24.97 30.16
N THR A 148 11.51 24.28 30.15
CA THR A 148 12.82 24.82 30.58
C THR A 148 13.59 25.51 29.47
N CYS A 149 13.67 24.85 28.28
CA CYS A 149 14.52 25.30 27.17
C CYS A 149 13.73 26.02 26.06
N GLY A 150 12.41 26.00 26.14
CA GLY A 150 11.51 26.58 25.14
C GLY A 150 11.16 25.62 24.01
N ARG A 151 10.03 25.90 23.35
CA ARG A 151 9.49 25.04 22.27
C ARG A 151 10.43 24.90 21.09
N HIS A 152 11.13 25.96 20.73
CA HIS A 152 12.09 25.89 19.62
C HIS A 152 13.22 24.87 19.88
N ALA A 153 13.72 24.81 21.12
CA ALA A 153 14.69 23.77 21.50
C ALA A 153 14.09 22.35 21.42
N GLY A 154 12.81 22.20 21.79
CA GLY A 154 12.07 20.95 21.63
C GLY A 154 11.91 20.53 20.18
N ASP A 155 11.58 21.46 19.29
CA ASP A 155 11.47 21.19 17.86
C ASP A 155 12.80 20.71 17.26
N LEU A 156 13.91 21.34 17.65
CA LEU A 156 15.25 20.91 17.25
C LEU A 156 15.59 19.51 17.78
N ALA A 157 15.21 19.23 19.02
CA ALA A 157 15.42 17.91 19.62
C ALA A 157 14.64 16.81 18.87
N LEU A 158 13.36 17.05 18.55
CA LEU A 158 12.55 16.12 17.75
C LEU A 158 13.15 15.86 16.37
N GLY A 159 13.61 16.91 15.68
CA GLY A 159 14.29 16.80 14.40
C GLY A 159 15.59 15.98 14.48
N ALA A 160 16.38 16.19 15.53
CA ALA A 160 17.61 15.45 15.78
C ALA A 160 17.34 13.96 16.03
N VAL A 161 16.35 13.63 16.86
CA VAL A 161 15.93 12.25 17.14
C VAL A 161 15.44 11.57 15.86
N ALA A 162 14.59 12.22 15.08
CA ALA A 162 14.10 11.68 13.82
C ALA A 162 15.24 11.40 12.82
N THR A 163 16.24 12.28 12.78
CA THR A 163 17.45 12.10 11.96
C THR A 163 18.29 10.92 12.46
N ALA A 164 18.48 10.79 13.76
CA ALA A 164 19.23 9.69 14.36
C ALA A 164 18.57 8.33 14.08
N ILE A 165 17.24 8.25 14.18
CA ILE A 165 16.50 7.02 13.87
C ILE A 165 16.68 6.64 12.40
N ARG A 166 16.56 7.59 11.46
CA ARG A 166 16.75 7.32 10.02
C ARG A 166 18.16 6.90 9.65
N SER A 167 19.16 7.40 10.33
CA SER A 167 20.57 7.07 10.06
C SER A 167 21.04 5.79 10.76
N GLY A 168 20.29 5.27 11.71
CA GLY A 168 20.59 4.04 12.43
C GLY A 168 19.90 2.79 11.88
N ILE A 169 19.03 2.97 10.88
CA ILE A 169 18.35 1.91 10.15
C ILE A 169 18.90 1.86 8.72
#